data_9f615a8e7dd13fcf2b454620f1f29170
#
_entry.id   9f615a8e7dd13fcf2b454620f1f29170
#
_cell.length_a   1.000
_cell.length_b   1.000
_cell.length_c   1.000
_cell.angle_alpha   90.00
_cell.angle_beta   90.00
_cell.angle_gamma   90.00
#
_symmetry.space_group_name_H-M   'P 1'
#
loop_
_entity.id
_entity.type
_entity.pdbx_description
1 polymer ?
#
loop_
_entity_poly.entity_id
_entity_poly.type
_entity_poly.pdbx_seq_one_letter_code
_entity_poly.pdbx_strand_id
1 'polypeptide(L)'
;MKKFFKVLSIFGLLAASVIFAFVIYGIKSIPDSIHLVSDEKLKFNEIYSYRISSGDVSVSVNSENAAKGTLLSEYTVDISALKVIPVKSADVIVSERKYVIPSGDVFGIRMFTKGVVVVGSDDVYTEEGISNPSKTAGLNAGDIILTVNGNNVNSTLEIEKTVQENGGNELKLSVKRGKKVLNLKLTPALSKNDNCYKAGIWVRDSMAGVGTITFIDSASKVFGGLGHAVCDVDTGIVMPLADGDAVKTKITGCYKGSCGSTGELCGVFQDTNIGTLSLNTACGVYGFLNNIVSTNEAVPIATKQEVKTGSAKIISTVDEKGPQYYDVRIVRICNNDSSSSKNMIIEITDSSLIEKTGGIIQGMSGSPIIQDGMLIGAVTHVFVNDPIRGYAVFADNMLKVSEALNAERLLEKAS
;
A
#
# COMPACT_ATOMS: atom_id res chain seq x y z
N MET A 1 -58.46 2.14 26.79
CA MET A 1 -57.79 3.03 25.82
C MET A 1 -56.35 3.35 26.21
N LYS A 2 -55.98 3.96 27.35
CA LYS A 2 -54.59 4.34 27.70
C LYS A 2 -53.59 3.17 27.71
N LYS A 3 -53.97 1.97 28.17
CA LYS A 3 -53.08 0.77 28.14
C LYS A 3 -52.82 0.26 26.70
N PHE A 4 -53.82 0.32 25.82
CA PHE A 4 -53.69 -0.08 24.42
C PHE A 4 -52.73 0.85 23.67
N PHE A 5 -52.86 2.18 23.85
CA PHE A 5 -51.91 3.14 23.23
C PHE A 5 -50.48 3.01 23.76
N LYS A 6 -50.30 2.67 25.06
CA LYS A 6 -48.96 2.37 25.59
C LYS A 6 -48.32 1.13 24.92
N VAL A 7 -49.09 0.05 24.79
CA VAL A 7 -48.60 -1.18 24.14
C VAL A 7 -48.27 -0.91 22.68
N LEU A 8 -49.14 -0.20 21.96
CA LEU A 8 -48.91 0.18 20.56
C LEU A 8 -47.66 1.07 20.41
N SER A 9 -47.45 2.02 21.32
CA SER A 9 -46.27 2.88 21.33
C SER A 9 -44.97 2.09 21.59
N ILE A 10 -44.99 1.12 22.50
CA ILE A 10 -43.83 0.26 22.76
C ILE A 10 -43.51 -0.61 21.54
N PHE A 11 -44.54 -1.15 20.88
CA PHE A 11 -44.37 -1.93 19.67
C PHE A 11 -43.79 -1.10 18.51
N GLY A 12 -44.28 0.16 18.37
CA GLY A 12 -43.74 1.11 17.40
C GLY A 12 -42.27 1.47 17.67
N LEU A 13 -41.89 1.67 18.94
CA LEU A 13 -40.49 1.93 19.30
C LEU A 13 -39.56 0.74 19.02
N LEU A 14 -40.03 -0.48 19.34
CA LEU A 14 -39.25 -1.71 19.03
C LEU A 14 -39.09 -1.89 17.53
N ALA A 15 -40.13 -1.70 16.73
CA ALA A 15 -40.04 -1.78 15.27
C ALA A 15 -39.08 -0.73 14.70
N ALA A 16 -39.15 0.51 15.17
CA ALA A 16 -38.25 1.58 14.78
C ALA A 16 -36.77 1.25 15.14
N SER A 17 -36.52 0.68 16.31
CA SER A 17 -35.19 0.27 16.75
C SER A 17 -34.62 -0.84 15.89
N VAL A 18 -35.44 -1.82 15.49
CA VAL A 18 -35.03 -2.92 14.57
C VAL A 18 -34.71 -2.37 13.20
N ILE A 19 -35.57 -1.49 12.65
CA ILE A 19 -35.30 -0.84 11.35
C ILE A 19 -34.00 -0.03 11.39
N PHE A 20 -33.80 0.75 12.45
CA PHE A 20 -32.58 1.55 12.62
C PHE A 20 -31.32 0.66 12.70
N ALA A 21 -31.39 -0.49 13.38
CA ALA A 21 -30.31 -1.46 13.41
C ALA A 21 -29.99 -2.00 12.01
N PHE A 22 -30.98 -2.31 11.16
CA PHE A 22 -30.77 -2.74 9.79
C PHE A 22 -30.13 -1.65 8.91
N VAL A 23 -30.55 -0.39 9.09
CA VAL A 23 -29.95 0.73 8.35
C VAL A 23 -28.48 0.90 8.74
N ILE A 24 -28.16 0.92 10.04
CA ILE A 24 -26.78 1.02 10.52
C ILE A 24 -25.93 -0.17 10.03
N TYR A 25 -26.49 -1.37 10.11
CA TYR A 25 -25.81 -2.56 9.61
C TYR A 25 -25.54 -2.45 8.11
N GLY A 26 -26.51 -2.01 7.31
CA GLY A 26 -26.36 -1.77 5.88
C GLY A 26 -25.27 -0.74 5.56
N ILE A 27 -25.28 0.41 6.25
CA ILE A 27 -24.26 1.46 6.07
C ILE A 27 -22.85 0.93 6.33
N LYS A 28 -22.69 0.04 7.34
CA LYS A 28 -21.38 -0.50 7.71
C LYS A 28 -20.95 -1.71 6.90
N SER A 29 -21.88 -2.53 6.43
CA SER A 29 -21.58 -3.80 5.75
C SER A 29 -21.54 -3.69 4.22
N ILE A 30 -22.25 -2.73 3.64
CA ILE A 30 -22.25 -2.51 2.20
C ILE A 30 -21.11 -1.55 1.86
N PRO A 31 -20.18 -1.91 0.98
CA PRO A 31 -19.06 -1.04 0.56
C PRO A 31 -19.57 0.16 -0.26
N ASP A 32 -18.76 1.21 -0.36
CA ASP A 32 -19.06 2.39 -1.19
C ASP A 32 -18.89 2.09 -2.67
N SER A 33 -18.02 1.15 -3.02
CA SER A 33 -17.82 0.65 -4.38
C SER A 33 -17.95 -0.87 -4.44
N ILE A 34 -18.67 -1.36 -5.43
CA ILE A 34 -18.92 -2.79 -5.68
C ILE A 34 -18.31 -3.14 -7.04
N HIS A 35 -17.40 -4.11 -7.03
CA HIS A 35 -16.75 -4.60 -8.24
C HIS A 35 -17.41 -5.92 -8.65
N LEU A 36 -17.91 -5.97 -9.87
CA LEU A 36 -18.51 -7.15 -10.50
C LEU A 36 -17.67 -7.60 -11.69
N VAL A 37 -17.61 -8.89 -11.89
CA VAL A 37 -17.10 -9.46 -13.14
C VAL A 37 -18.24 -9.53 -14.15
N SER A 38 -17.92 -9.44 -15.45
CA SER A 38 -18.87 -9.26 -16.55
C SER A 38 -20.13 -10.14 -16.54
N ASP A 39 -20.01 -11.37 -16.02
CA ASP A 39 -21.11 -12.34 -15.95
C ASP A 39 -21.83 -12.35 -14.60
N GLU A 40 -21.38 -11.54 -13.63
CA GLU A 40 -21.98 -11.49 -12.31
C GLU A 40 -23.12 -10.50 -12.24
N LYS A 41 -24.18 -10.90 -11.54
CA LYS A 41 -25.31 -10.03 -11.21
C LYS A 41 -25.17 -9.49 -9.81
N LEU A 42 -25.39 -8.19 -9.65
CA LEU A 42 -25.48 -7.56 -8.35
C LEU A 42 -26.53 -8.26 -7.49
N LYS A 43 -26.13 -8.82 -6.35
CA LYS A 43 -27.01 -9.51 -5.40
C LYS A 43 -26.82 -8.95 -4.00
N PHE A 44 -27.92 -8.62 -3.36
CA PHE A 44 -27.99 -8.35 -1.92
C PHE A 44 -28.79 -9.45 -1.23
N ASN A 45 -28.69 -9.53 0.09
CA ASN A 45 -29.60 -10.38 0.86
C ASN A 45 -31.04 -9.87 0.72
N GLU A 46 -32.04 -10.69 1.06
CA GLU A 46 -33.46 -10.39 0.87
C GLU A 46 -33.95 -9.11 1.57
N ILE A 47 -33.19 -8.60 2.54
CA ILE A 47 -33.52 -7.40 3.30
C ILE A 47 -33.25 -6.13 2.47
N TYR A 48 -32.23 -6.17 1.59
CA TYR A 48 -31.83 -5.02 0.79
C TYR A 48 -32.24 -5.17 -0.67
N SER A 49 -32.68 -4.08 -1.25
CA SER A 49 -32.97 -3.95 -2.68
C SER A 49 -32.21 -2.76 -3.24
N TYR A 50 -31.99 -2.75 -4.53
CA TYR A 50 -31.31 -1.64 -5.20
C TYR A 50 -32.11 -1.13 -6.38
N ARG A 51 -31.88 0.14 -6.73
CA ARG A 51 -32.34 0.79 -7.95
C ARG A 51 -31.15 1.50 -8.60
N ILE A 52 -31.01 1.36 -9.90
CA ILE A 52 -29.98 2.10 -10.65
C ILE A 52 -30.41 3.57 -10.69
N SER A 53 -29.53 4.46 -10.23
CA SER A 53 -29.80 5.90 -10.11
C SER A 53 -29.10 6.73 -11.18
N SER A 54 -27.92 6.31 -11.64
CA SER A 54 -27.20 6.99 -12.73
C SER A 54 -26.18 6.04 -13.39
N GLY A 55 -25.78 6.33 -14.62
CA GLY A 55 -24.78 5.62 -15.39
C GLY A 55 -25.34 4.81 -16.57
N ASP A 56 -24.42 4.40 -17.47
CA ASP A 56 -24.75 3.59 -18.63
C ASP A 56 -24.68 2.10 -18.31
N VAL A 57 -25.81 1.41 -18.40
CA VAL A 57 -25.94 -0.05 -18.23
C VAL A 57 -25.74 -0.79 -19.58
N SER A 58 -25.09 -0.19 -20.55
CA SER A 58 -24.91 -0.80 -21.88
C SER A 58 -23.70 -1.75 -21.88
N VAL A 59 -23.99 -3.03 -21.72
CA VAL A 59 -23.00 -4.10 -22.00
C VAL A 59 -22.82 -4.18 -23.53
N SER A 60 -21.84 -3.48 -24.07
CA SER A 60 -21.40 -3.72 -25.46
C SER A 60 -20.08 -4.51 -25.42
N VAL A 61 -20.22 -5.82 -25.61
CA VAL A 61 -19.08 -6.70 -25.89
C VAL A 61 -18.59 -6.43 -27.31
N ASN A 62 -17.61 -5.53 -27.47
CA ASN A 62 -16.87 -5.42 -28.71
C ASN A 62 -15.49 -6.15 -28.52
N SER A 63 -15.36 -7.26 -29.23
CA SER A 63 -14.25 -8.20 -29.21
C SER A 63 -12.90 -7.66 -29.70
N GLU A 64 -12.76 -6.38 -30.05
CA GLU A 64 -11.52 -5.80 -30.57
C GLU A 64 -10.64 -5.07 -29.51
N ASN A 65 -11.09 -4.95 -28.27
CA ASN A 65 -10.35 -4.27 -27.20
C ASN A 65 -9.79 -5.22 -26.10
N ALA A 66 -9.57 -6.47 -26.40
CA ALA A 66 -9.12 -7.50 -25.45
C ALA A 66 -7.72 -7.28 -24.82
N ALA A 67 -7.03 -6.19 -25.13
CA ALA A 67 -5.71 -5.86 -24.56
C ALA A 67 -5.74 -4.82 -23.43
N LYS A 68 -6.92 -4.23 -23.14
CA LYS A 68 -7.12 -3.35 -21.98
C LYS A 68 -8.07 -4.08 -21.05
N GLY A 69 -7.76 -4.17 -19.75
CA GLY A 69 -8.72 -4.59 -18.73
C GLY A 69 -9.92 -3.66 -18.82
N THR A 70 -10.93 -4.07 -19.58
CA THR A 70 -11.91 -3.13 -20.11
C THR A 70 -12.97 -2.95 -19.05
N LEU A 71 -13.05 -1.75 -18.50
CA LEU A 71 -14.25 -1.26 -17.83
C LEU A 71 -15.42 -1.48 -18.80
N LEU A 72 -16.32 -2.40 -18.46
CA LEU A 72 -17.48 -2.71 -19.31
C LEU A 72 -18.63 -1.75 -19.02
N SER A 73 -18.84 -1.38 -17.77
CA SER A 73 -19.79 -0.35 -17.35
C SER A 73 -19.51 0.17 -15.94
N GLU A 74 -19.93 1.39 -15.68
CA GLU A 74 -19.93 2.00 -14.36
C GLU A 74 -21.29 2.66 -14.13
N TYR A 75 -21.94 2.34 -13.00
CA TYR A 75 -23.23 2.90 -12.65
C TYR A 75 -23.40 2.98 -11.13
N THR A 76 -24.21 3.92 -10.68
CA THR A 76 -24.52 4.09 -9.26
C THR A 76 -25.85 3.42 -8.92
N VAL A 77 -25.91 2.72 -7.80
CA VAL A 77 -27.15 2.11 -7.29
C VAL A 77 -27.52 2.73 -5.94
N ASP A 78 -28.81 3.02 -5.79
CA ASP A 78 -29.41 3.42 -4.52
C ASP A 78 -29.93 2.18 -3.80
N ILE A 79 -29.42 1.91 -2.63
CA ILE A 79 -29.71 0.71 -1.84
C ILE A 79 -30.72 1.07 -0.75
N SER A 80 -31.78 0.29 -0.66
CA SER A 80 -32.86 0.46 0.30
C SER A 80 -33.09 -0.80 1.12
N ALA A 81 -33.31 -0.66 2.41
CA ALA A 81 -33.79 -1.73 3.27
C ALA A 81 -35.33 -1.87 3.16
N LEU A 82 -35.81 -3.12 3.21
CA LEU A 82 -37.23 -3.45 3.08
C LEU A 82 -37.92 -2.79 1.87
N LYS A 83 -37.18 -2.52 0.78
CA LYS A 83 -37.59 -1.88 -0.49
C LYS A 83 -38.03 -0.41 -0.37
N VAL A 84 -38.00 0.21 0.80
CA VAL A 84 -38.57 1.55 1.05
C VAL A 84 -37.64 2.48 1.80
N ILE A 85 -36.76 1.96 2.67
CA ILE A 85 -35.95 2.76 3.56
C ILE A 85 -34.57 2.96 2.94
N PRO A 86 -34.19 4.19 2.52
CA PRO A 86 -32.89 4.43 1.91
C PRO A 86 -31.77 4.13 2.91
N VAL A 87 -30.73 3.45 2.48
CA VAL A 87 -29.58 3.08 3.28
C VAL A 87 -28.36 3.88 2.82
N LYS A 88 -27.97 3.72 1.56
CA LYS A 88 -26.85 4.44 0.93
C LYS A 88 -26.84 4.22 -0.59
N SER A 89 -26.07 5.03 -1.29
CA SER A 89 -25.70 4.79 -2.68
C SER A 89 -24.33 4.12 -2.75
N ALA A 90 -24.12 3.30 -3.78
CA ALA A 90 -22.84 2.65 -4.05
C ALA A 90 -22.55 2.65 -5.53
N ASP A 91 -21.29 2.83 -5.90
CA ASP A 91 -20.83 2.74 -7.29
C ASP A 91 -20.56 1.28 -7.65
N VAL A 92 -21.11 0.86 -8.79
CA VAL A 92 -20.92 -0.50 -9.31
C VAL A 92 -20.04 -0.41 -10.55
N ILE A 93 -18.88 -1.07 -10.47
CA ILE A 93 -17.90 -1.13 -11.55
C ILE A 93 -17.92 -2.55 -12.08
N VAL A 94 -18.22 -2.72 -13.36
CA VAL A 94 -18.20 -4.02 -14.03
C VAL A 94 -16.97 -4.09 -14.92
N SER A 95 -16.14 -5.12 -14.74
CA SER A 95 -14.92 -5.33 -15.51
C SER A 95 -14.76 -6.79 -15.90
N GLU A 96 -13.88 -7.07 -16.86
CA GLU A 96 -13.46 -8.44 -17.13
C GLU A 96 -12.60 -8.99 -16.00
N ARG A 97 -12.68 -10.32 -15.76
CA ARG A 97 -11.85 -10.97 -14.76
C ARG A 97 -10.38 -10.93 -15.16
N LYS A 98 -9.56 -10.36 -14.32
CA LYS A 98 -8.13 -10.28 -14.53
C LYS A 98 -7.43 -11.52 -13.97
N TYR A 99 -6.44 -12.01 -14.72
CA TYR A 99 -5.59 -13.12 -14.32
C TYR A 99 -4.15 -12.62 -14.15
N VAL A 100 -3.49 -13.06 -13.09
CA VAL A 100 -2.10 -12.71 -12.78
C VAL A 100 -1.36 -13.94 -12.28
N ILE A 101 -0.04 -13.93 -12.38
CA ILE A 101 0.82 -14.97 -11.82
C ILE A 101 1.15 -14.59 -10.37
N PRO A 102 0.64 -15.32 -9.34
CA PRO A 102 1.06 -15.09 -7.96
C PRO A 102 2.51 -15.52 -7.82
N SER A 103 3.35 -14.73 -7.14
CA SER A 103 4.78 -15.03 -7.05
C SER A 103 5.18 -15.61 -5.69
N GLY A 104 5.30 -14.81 -4.67
CA GLY A 104 5.87 -15.21 -3.39
C GLY A 104 7.41 -15.16 -3.36
N ASP A 105 8.04 -14.76 -4.48
CA ASP A 105 9.48 -14.56 -4.56
C ASP A 105 9.91 -13.34 -3.78
N VAL A 106 11.01 -13.47 -3.05
CA VAL A 106 11.64 -12.35 -2.36
C VAL A 106 12.48 -11.54 -3.35
N PHE A 107 12.40 -10.23 -3.23
CA PHE A 107 13.21 -9.29 -3.98
C PHE A 107 13.80 -8.20 -3.09
N GLY A 108 14.95 -7.69 -3.49
CA GLY A 108 15.55 -6.51 -2.91
C GLY A 108 15.02 -5.25 -3.56
N ILE A 109 14.77 -4.26 -2.74
CA ILE A 109 14.31 -2.94 -3.12
C ILE A 109 15.48 -1.98 -2.94
N ARG A 110 15.88 -1.28 -4.01
CA ARG A 110 16.79 -0.13 -3.95
C ARG A 110 16.02 1.06 -4.48
N MET A 111 15.80 2.06 -3.63
CA MET A 111 15.02 3.25 -3.99
C MET A 111 15.87 4.50 -3.82
N PHE A 112 15.81 5.41 -4.78
CA PHE A 112 16.32 6.77 -4.70
C PHE A 112 15.15 7.75 -4.64
N THR A 113 15.31 8.79 -3.83
CA THR A 113 14.20 9.71 -3.54
C THR A 113 14.16 10.88 -4.53
N LYS A 114 12.95 11.37 -4.80
CA LYS A 114 12.74 12.65 -5.45
C LYS A 114 12.81 13.77 -4.40
N GLY A 115 13.91 14.51 -4.41
CA GLY A 115 14.27 15.37 -3.30
C GLY A 115 14.95 14.60 -2.16
N VAL A 116 15.39 15.30 -1.13
CA VAL A 116 16.10 14.73 0.01
C VAL A 116 15.26 14.85 1.28
N VAL A 117 15.02 13.73 1.96
CA VAL A 117 14.14 13.67 3.13
C VAL A 117 14.92 14.11 4.37
N VAL A 118 14.39 15.06 5.12
CA VAL A 118 14.91 15.47 6.42
C VAL A 118 14.43 14.48 7.47
N VAL A 119 15.35 13.76 8.10
CA VAL A 119 15.04 12.77 9.15
C VAL A 119 15.29 13.31 10.55
N GLY A 120 16.05 14.41 10.67
CA GLY A 120 16.33 15.04 11.95
C GLY A 120 17.14 16.31 11.83
N SER A 121 17.48 16.88 12.99
CA SER A 121 18.36 18.06 13.10
C SER A 121 19.43 17.81 14.15
N ASP A 122 20.59 18.44 13.99
CA ASP A 122 21.70 18.37 14.92
C ASP A 122 22.29 19.75 15.21
N ASP A 123 22.92 19.88 16.35
CA ASP A 123 23.59 21.09 16.77
C ASP A 123 24.98 21.19 16.14
N VAL A 124 25.37 22.38 15.73
CA VAL A 124 26.69 22.71 15.19
C VAL A 124 27.46 23.52 16.21
N TYR A 125 28.62 23.01 16.64
CA TYR A 125 29.51 23.71 17.57
C TYR A 125 30.36 24.72 16.78
N THR A 126 30.17 26.00 17.06
CA THR A 126 30.88 27.13 16.43
C THR A 126 31.82 27.82 17.43
N GLU A 127 32.65 28.73 17.00
CA GLU A 127 33.46 29.55 17.90
C GLU A 127 32.61 30.46 18.82
N GLU A 128 31.40 30.83 18.38
CA GLU A 128 30.48 31.71 19.12
C GLU A 128 29.55 30.91 20.06
N GLY A 129 29.59 29.54 20.02
CA GLY A 129 28.74 28.68 20.82
C GLY A 129 28.02 27.64 20.00
N ILE A 130 26.86 27.17 20.48
CA ILE A 130 26.05 26.14 19.82
C ILE A 130 25.02 26.83 18.90
N SER A 131 24.98 26.42 17.64
CA SER A 131 24.02 26.88 16.63
C SER A 131 23.23 25.69 16.07
N ASN A 132 21.96 25.90 15.72
CA ASN A 132 21.17 24.91 14.99
C ASN A 132 20.51 25.58 13.75
N PRO A 133 21.23 25.64 12.62
CA PRO A 133 20.76 26.30 11.42
C PRO A 133 19.43 25.77 10.91
N SER A 134 19.21 24.44 10.95
CA SER A 134 17.99 23.79 10.46
C SER A 134 16.77 24.19 11.29
N LYS A 135 16.86 24.18 12.62
CA LYS A 135 15.77 24.63 13.51
C LYS A 135 15.48 26.12 13.32
N THR A 136 16.53 26.94 13.19
CA THR A 136 16.40 28.38 12.94
C THR A 136 15.69 28.64 11.61
N ALA A 137 15.98 27.84 10.58
CA ALA A 137 15.30 27.88 9.28
C ALA A 137 13.86 27.36 9.30
N GLY A 138 13.45 26.67 10.39
CA GLY A 138 12.12 26.07 10.52
C GLY A 138 11.96 24.74 9.77
N LEU A 139 13.05 24.02 9.50
CA LEU A 139 13.00 22.65 8.97
C LEU A 139 12.52 21.68 10.05
N ASN A 140 11.74 20.70 9.64
CA ASN A 140 11.19 19.64 10.50
C ASN A 140 11.51 18.25 9.92
N ALA A 141 11.61 17.27 10.79
CA ALA A 141 11.64 15.87 10.35
C ALA A 141 10.38 15.55 9.53
N GLY A 142 10.55 14.86 8.40
CA GLY A 142 9.50 14.59 7.44
C GLY A 142 9.37 15.63 6.31
N ASP A 143 10.14 16.71 6.34
CA ASP A 143 10.26 17.64 5.20
C ASP A 143 11.05 16.98 4.06
N ILE A 144 10.71 17.34 2.83
CA ILE A 144 11.45 16.91 1.64
C ILE A 144 12.04 18.17 0.98
N ILE A 145 13.36 18.29 0.99
CA ILE A 145 14.07 19.38 0.31
C ILE A 145 14.06 19.07 -1.19
N LEU A 146 13.38 19.91 -1.98
CA LEU A 146 13.25 19.76 -3.43
C LEU A 146 14.34 20.54 -4.18
N THR A 147 14.62 21.77 -3.73
CA THR A 147 15.63 22.62 -4.34
C THR A 147 16.45 23.38 -3.31
N VAL A 148 17.70 23.66 -3.64
CA VAL A 148 18.58 24.59 -2.92
C VAL A 148 19.05 25.65 -3.92
N ASN A 149 18.82 26.91 -3.60
CA ASN A 149 19.10 28.07 -4.49
C ASN A 149 18.50 27.93 -5.91
N GLY A 150 17.33 27.26 -6.02
CA GLY A 150 16.63 27.03 -7.29
C GLY A 150 17.10 25.79 -8.06
N ASN A 151 18.18 25.14 -7.65
CA ASN A 151 18.67 23.89 -8.24
C ASN A 151 18.01 22.68 -7.56
N ASN A 152 17.51 21.72 -8.34
CA ASN A 152 16.99 20.47 -7.81
C ASN A 152 18.10 19.73 -7.06
N VAL A 153 17.74 19.08 -5.94
CA VAL A 153 18.63 18.24 -5.15
C VAL A 153 17.97 16.89 -4.92
N ASN A 154 18.68 15.80 -5.22
CA ASN A 154 18.18 14.42 -5.06
C ASN A 154 19.18 13.55 -4.28
N SER A 155 20.30 14.10 -3.84
CA SER A 155 21.28 13.37 -3.04
C SER A 155 21.81 14.18 -1.87
N THR A 156 22.22 13.47 -0.83
CA THR A 156 22.90 14.04 0.34
C THR A 156 24.18 14.79 -0.07
N LEU A 157 24.94 14.22 -1.01
CA LEU A 157 26.19 14.80 -1.51
C LEU A 157 25.96 16.15 -2.21
N GLU A 158 24.86 16.30 -2.96
CA GLU A 158 24.51 17.59 -3.60
C GLU A 158 24.22 18.67 -2.55
N ILE A 159 23.53 18.32 -1.46
CA ILE A 159 23.27 19.25 -0.36
C ILE A 159 24.56 19.62 0.34
N GLU A 160 25.40 18.64 0.72
CA GLU A 160 26.69 18.88 1.37
C GLU A 160 27.58 19.81 0.53
N LYS A 161 27.74 19.49 -0.76
CA LYS A 161 28.50 20.32 -1.68
C LYS A 161 27.97 21.75 -1.74
N THR A 162 26.67 21.92 -1.90
CA THR A 162 26.04 23.25 -1.99
C THR A 162 26.23 24.05 -0.69
N VAL A 163 26.11 23.39 0.48
CA VAL A 163 26.34 24.03 1.78
C VAL A 163 27.79 24.51 1.92
N GLN A 164 28.77 23.69 1.48
CA GLN A 164 30.20 24.05 1.54
C GLN A 164 30.54 25.21 0.59
N GLU A 165 30.13 25.08 -0.68
CA GLU A 165 30.42 26.08 -1.71
C GLU A 165 29.76 27.45 -1.45
N ASN A 166 28.67 27.47 -0.69
CA ASN A 166 27.95 28.68 -0.34
C ASN A 166 28.70 29.58 0.69
N GLY A 167 29.70 29.04 1.40
CA GLY A 167 30.60 29.80 2.26
C GLY A 167 29.87 30.49 3.41
N GLY A 168 28.84 29.89 4.01
CA GLY A 168 28.09 30.46 5.13
C GLY A 168 27.03 31.52 4.77
N ASN A 169 26.83 31.81 3.48
CA ASN A 169 25.76 32.71 3.05
C ASN A 169 24.37 32.03 3.21
N GLU A 170 23.29 32.84 3.16
CA GLU A 170 21.91 32.34 3.21
C GLU A 170 21.60 31.47 1.97
N LEU A 171 21.08 30.24 2.21
CA LEU A 171 20.54 29.32 1.21
C LEU A 171 19.02 29.46 1.14
N LYS A 172 18.46 29.45 -0.06
CA LYS A 172 17.01 29.42 -0.30
C LYS A 172 16.61 27.98 -0.57
N LEU A 173 15.73 27.44 0.29
CA LEU A 173 15.25 26.07 0.20
C LEU A 173 13.80 26.04 -0.27
N SER A 174 13.47 25.22 -1.28
CA SER A 174 12.09 24.82 -1.55
C SER A 174 11.84 23.48 -0.91
N VAL A 175 10.87 23.43 0.01
CA VAL A 175 10.64 22.28 0.89
C VAL A 175 9.18 21.84 0.80
N LYS A 176 8.94 20.55 0.54
CA LYS A 176 7.60 19.96 0.60
C LYS A 176 7.34 19.44 2.02
N ARG A 177 6.30 19.98 2.66
CA ARG A 177 5.77 19.55 3.97
C ARG A 177 4.34 19.08 3.82
N GLY A 178 4.14 17.78 3.83
CA GLY A 178 2.87 17.17 3.48
C GLY A 178 2.43 17.53 2.06
N LYS A 179 1.30 18.24 1.93
CA LYS A 179 0.78 18.71 0.61
C LYS A 179 1.23 20.11 0.22
N LYS A 180 1.96 20.83 1.09
CA LYS A 180 2.35 22.23 0.87
C LYS A 180 3.83 22.31 0.47
N VAL A 181 4.15 23.30 -0.37
CA VAL A 181 5.52 23.69 -0.68
C VAL A 181 5.82 24.99 0.06
N LEU A 182 6.91 25.00 0.81
CA LEU A 182 7.37 26.12 1.63
C LEU A 182 8.71 26.62 1.07
N ASN A 183 8.93 27.94 1.15
CA ASN A 183 10.23 28.54 0.87
C ASN A 183 10.86 28.94 2.21
N LEU A 184 11.95 28.28 2.56
CA LEU A 184 12.69 28.50 3.78
C LEU A 184 14.06 29.10 3.48
N LYS A 185 14.66 29.77 4.47
CA LYS A 185 15.98 30.34 4.41
C LYS A 185 16.85 29.69 5.47
N LEU A 186 17.98 29.15 5.07
CA LEU A 186 18.93 28.49 5.95
C LEU A 186 20.31 29.12 5.81
N THR A 187 20.88 29.57 6.92
CA THR A 187 22.26 30.04 6.95
C THR A 187 23.14 29.01 7.62
N PRO A 188 24.04 28.33 6.87
CA PRO A 188 24.94 27.32 7.44
C PRO A 188 25.86 27.92 8.49
N ALA A 189 26.19 27.12 9.50
CA ALA A 189 27.15 27.52 10.54
C ALA A 189 28.52 26.86 10.31
N LEU A 190 29.61 27.58 10.58
CA LEU A 190 30.97 27.03 10.52
C LEU A 190 31.25 26.18 11.76
N SER A 191 31.43 24.89 11.55
CA SER A 191 31.80 23.94 12.62
C SER A 191 33.27 24.14 13.01
N LYS A 192 33.53 24.44 14.29
CA LYS A 192 34.88 24.55 14.81
C LYS A 192 35.61 23.21 14.87
N ASN A 193 34.88 22.11 14.94
CA ASN A 193 35.45 20.77 15.05
C ASN A 193 36.02 20.29 13.70
N ASP A 194 35.27 20.56 12.61
CA ASP A 194 35.59 20.06 11.27
C ASP A 194 36.05 21.15 10.31
N ASN A 195 36.02 22.41 10.74
CA ASN A 195 36.32 23.60 9.92
C ASN A 195 35.56 23.61 8.59
N CYS A 196 34.30 23.19 8.62
CA CYS A 196 33.41 23.15 7.45
C CYS A 196 32.03 23.70 7.78
N TYR A 197 31.32 24.21 6.78
CA TYR A 197 29.97 24.72 6.95
C TYR A 197 28.97 23.56 7.09
N LYS A 198 28.07 23.65 8.06
CA LYS A 198 27.03 22.64 8.32
C LYS A 198 25.65 23.25 8.37
N ALA A 199 24.69 22.56 7.77
CA ALA A 199 23.27 22.90 7.81
C ALA A 199 22.59 22.42 9.11
N GLY A 200 23.22 21.53 9.88
CA GLY A 200 22.66 20.94 11.09
C GLY A 200 21.44 20.07 10.81
N ILE A 201 21.46 19.28 9.73
CA ILE A 201 20.39 18.36 9.32
C ILE A 201 20.89 16.93 9.16
N TRP A 202 20.02 15.99 9.51
CA TRP A 202 20.13 14.60 9.08
C TRP A 202 19.19 14.38 7.92
N VAL A 203 19.70 13.81 6.85
CA VAL A 203 18.95 13.64 5.60
C VAL A 203 19.09 12.22 5.05
N ARG A 204 18.11 11.81 4.24
CA ARG A 204 18.07 10.52 3.56
C ARG A 204 17.64 10.72 2.12
N ASP A 205 18.38 10.12 1.19
CA ASP A 205 18.17 10.19 -0.26
C ASP A 205 17.91 8.83 -0.90
N SER A 206 18.06 7.75 -0.14
CA SER A 206 17.91 6.39 -0.64
C SER A 206 17.42 5.44 0.45
N MET A 207 16.85 4.33 0.02
CA MET A 207 16.46 3.23 0.90
C MET A 207 16.74 1.88 0.25
N ALA A 208 17.08 0.89 1.08
CA ALA A 208 17.17 -0.50 0.69
C ALA A 208 16.39 -1.38 1.66
N GLY A 209 15.79 -2.44 1.15
CA GLY A 209 15.01 -3.37 1.96
C GLY A 209 14.68 -4.65 1.20
N VAL A 210 14.08 -5.60 1.91
CA VAL A 210 13.64 -6.89 1.36
C VAL A 210 12.11 -6.94 1.44
N GLY A 211 11.49 -7.44 0.37
CA GLY A 211 10.06 -7.64 0.29
C GLY A 211 9.71 -8.84 -0.58
N THR A 212 8.42 -9.11 -0.70
CA THR A 212 7.88 -10.20 -1.50
C THR A 212 7.08 -9.65 -2.68
N ILE A 213 7.30 -10.19 -3.89
CA ILE A 213 6.48 -9.94 -5.07
C ILE A 213 5.15 -10.66 -4.87
N THR A 214 4.05 -9.91 -4.94
CA THR A 214 2.71 -10.46 -4.78
C THR A 214 2.23 -11.12 -6.06
N PHE A 215 2.27 -10.37 -7.16
CA PHE A 215 1.83 -10.87 -8.45
C PHE A 215 2.58 -10.22 -9.60
N ILE A 216 2.49 -10.86 -10.76
CA ILE A 216 3.03 -10.41 -12.03
C ILE A 216 1.92 -10.47 -13.07
N ASP A 217 1.64 -9.36 -13.75
CA ASP A 217 0.82 -9.36 -14.98
C ASP A 217 1.71 -9.80 -16.15
N SER A 218 1.42 -10.97 -16.70
CA SER A 218 2.22 -11.57 -17.77
C SER A 218 2.21 -10.76 -19.07
N ALA A 219 1.15 -10.02 -19.35
CA ALA A 219 1.00 -9.24 -20.58
C ALA A 219 1.83 -7.94 -20.54
N SER A 220 1.77 -7.21 -19.42
CA SER A 220 2.45 -5.92 -19.25
C SER A 220 3.83 -6.03 -18.62
N LYS A 221 4.13 -7.17 -17.96
CA LYS A 221 5.27 -7.39 -17.05
C LYS A 221 5.26 -6.47 -15.82
N VAL A 222 4.14 -5.82 -15.53
CA VAL A 222 3.97 -5.08 -14.28
C VAL A 222 3.95 -6.07 -13.13
N PHE A 223 4.70 -5.78 -12.08
CA PHE A 223 4.59 -6.49 -10.81
C PHE A 223 4.10 -5.59 -9.70
N GLY A 224 3.42 -6.16 -8.73
CA GLY A 224 3.08 -5.54 -7.46
C GLY A 224 3.68 -6.33 -6.30
N GLY A 225 4.19 -5.63 -5.30
CA GLY A 225 4.80 -6.24 -4.11
C GLY A 225 4.56 -5.44 -2.84
N LEU A 226 4.98 -5.97 -1.70
CA LEU A 226 4.85 -5.44 -0.33
C LEU A 226 3.42 -5.26 0.17
N GLY A 227 2.47 -4.83 -0.65
CA GLY A 227 1.11 -4.51 -0.22
C GLY A 227 0.96 -3.26 0.67
N HIS A 228 2.05 -2.56 0.95
CA HIS A 228 2.11 -1.29 1.69
C HIS A 228 3.25 -0.40 1.17
N ALA A 229 3.22 0.88 1.51
CA ALA A 229 4.28 1.80 1.13
C ALA A 229 5.61 1.48 1.83
N VAL A 230 6.71 1.77 1.15
CA VAL A 230 8.02 1.93 1.78
C VAL A 230 8.05 3.30 2.43
N CYS A 231 8.20 3.31 3.76
CA CYS A 231 8.25 4.51 4.57
C CYS A 231 9.60 4.67 5.24
N ASP A 232 10.00 5.90 5.47
CA ASP A 232 11.15 6.22 6.30
C ASP A 232 10.91 5.76 7.74
N VAL A 233 11.88 5.08 8.34
CA VAL A 233 11.73 4.46 9.66
C VAL A 233 11.69 5.47 10.81
N ASP A 234 12.31 6.64 10.65
CA ASP A 234 12.42 7.65 11.69
C ASP A 234 11.21 8.61 11.67
N THR A 235 10.71 8.93 10.48
CA THR A 235 9.63 9.92 10.29
C THR A 235 8.28 9.29 9.95
N GLY A 236 8.26 8.04 9.48
CA GLY A 236 7.05 7.34 9.04
C GLY A 236 6.47 7.87 7.72
N ILE A 237 7.11 8.82 7.06
CA ILE A 237 6.62 9.33 5.78
C ILE A 237 6.85 8.34 4.65
N VAL A 238 5.93 8.33 3.67
CA VAL A 238 6.11 7.57 2.44
C VAL A 238 7.28 8.13 1.67
N MET A 239 8.26 7.27 1.34
CA MET A 239 9.45 7.68 0.59
C MET A 239 9.07 8.09 -0.84
N PRO A 240 9.39 9.32 -1.26
CA PRO A 240 9.10 9.80 -2.61
C PRO A 240 10.04 9.12 -3.61
N LEU A 241 9.51 8.19 -4.41
CA LEU A 241 10.29 7.48 -5.41
C LEU A 241 10.64 8.40 -6.58
N ALA A 242 11.92 8.54 -6.91
CA ALA A 242 12.40 9.11 -8.16
C ALA A 242 12.76 8.01 -9.16
N ASP A 243 13.55 7.04 -8.67
CA ASP A 243 14.06 5.90 -9.43
C ASP A 243 14.32 4.75 -8.47
N GLY A 244 14.42 3.52 -8.98
CA GLY A 244 14.77 2.37 -8.17
C GLY A 244 14.83 1.07 -8.94
N ASP A 245 15.50 0.12 -8.32
CA ASP A 245 15.72 -1.22 -8.85
C ASP A 245 15.04 -2.28 -7.99
N ALA A 246 14.41 -3.24 -8.65
CA ALA A 246 14.11 -4.54 -8.08
C ALA A 246 15.31 -5.46 -8.34
N VAL A 247 15.94 -5.96 -7.27
CA VAL A 247 17.15 -6.78 -7.39
C VAL A 247 16.91 -8.20 -6.89
N LYS A 248 17.57 -9.17 -7.52
CA LYS A 248 17.50 -10.55 -7.07
C LYS A 248 18.08 -10.66 -5.66
N THR A 249 17.38 -11.36 -4.78
CA THR A 249 17.78 -11.53 -3.37
C THR A 249 17.78 -13.00 -3.02
N LYS A 250 18.84 -13.46 -2.36
CA LYS A 250 18.94 -14.80 -1.80
C LYS A 250 18.67 -14.74 -0.31
N ILE A 251 17.68 -15.50 0.19
CA ILE A 251 17.44 -15.64 1.62
C ILE A 251 18.49 -16.58 2.22
N THR A 252 19.13 -16.14 3.29
CA THR A 252 20.14 -16.90 4.03
C THR A 252 19.64 -17.40 5.38
N GLY A 253 18.49 -16.91 5.83
CA GLY A 253 17.85 -17.27 7.10
C GLY A 253 16.83 -16.24 7.55
N CYS A 254 16.42 -16.31 8.80
CA CYS A 254 15.56 -15.30 9.42
C CYS A 254 15.83 -15.18 10.93
N TYR A 255 15.58 -14.00 11.47
CA TYR A 255 15.38 -13.79 12.90
C TYR A 255 13.90 -14.03 13.21
N LYS A 256 13.64 -14.92 14.20
CA LYS A 256 12.26 -15.25 14.57
C LYS A 256 11.57 -14.07 15.24
N GLY A 257 10.31 -13.86 14.88
CA GLY A 257 9.42 -12.98 15.61
C GLY A 257 9.00 -13.57 16.96
N SER A 258 8.75 -12.69 17.92
CA SER A 258 8.19 -13.04 19.22
C SER A 258 7.29 -11.88 19.71
N CYS A 259 6.51 -12.12 20.76
CA CYS A 259 5.69 -11.07 21.34
C CYS A 259 6.56 -9.85 21.74
N GLY A 260 6.24 -8.69 21.23
CA GLY A 260 6.98 -7.45 21.44
C GLY A 260 8.19 -7.21 20.50
N SER A 261 8.52 -8.19 19.63
CA SER A 261 9.64 -8.07 18.69
C SER A 261 9.26 -8.67 17.34
N THR A 262 9.31 -7.86 16.29
CA THR A 262 9.13 -8.34 14.92
C THR A 262 10.41 -9.06 14.48
N GLY A 263 10.25 -10.26 13.88
CA GLY A 263 11.37 -10.92 13.21
C GLY A 263 11.62 -10.33 11.82
N GLU A 264 12.66 -10.80 11.16
CA GLU A 264 13.00 -10.36 9.79
C GLU A 264 13.65 -11.47 8.97
N LEU A 265 13.46 -11.44 7.65
CA LEU A 265 14.20 -12.27 6.71
C LEU A 265 15.61 -11.71 6.53
N CYS A 266 16.61 -12.58 6.63
CA CYS A 266 17.98 -12.24 6.30
C CYS A 266 18.23 -12.60 4.83
N GLY A 267 18.59 -11.61 4.03
CA GLY A 267 18.83 -11.78 2.61
C GLY A 267 20.07 -11.03 2.13
N VAL A 268 20.67 -11.54 1.08
CA VAL A 268 21.81 -10.90 0.39
C VAL A 268 21.37 -10.50 -1.00
N PHE A 269 21.53 -9.22 -1.31
CA PHE A 269 21.30 -8.71 -2.66
C PHE A 269 22.34 -9.25 -3.61
N GLN A 270 21.87 -9.78 -4.74
CA GLN A 270 22.73 -10.18 -5.83
C GLN A 270 22.89 -9.02 -6.83
N ASP A 271 23.95 -9.03 -7.64
CA ASP A 271 24.18 -7.98 -8.64
C ASP A 271 23.22 -8.05 -9.86
N THR A 272 22.18 -8.88 -9.75
CA THR A 272 21.21 -9.05 -10.83
C THR A 272 20.02 -8.14 -10.62
N ASN A 273 19.88 -7.14 -11.48
CA ASN A 273 18.68 -6.32 -11.60
C ASN A 273 17.59 -7.15 -12.31
N ILE A 274 16.46 -7.38 -11.64
CA ILE A 274 15.32 -8.13 -12.17
C ILE A 274 14.22 -7.23 -12.71
N GLY A 275 14.28 -5.92 -12.44
CA GLY A 275 13.28 -4.96 -12.88
C GLY A 275 13.49 -3.55 -12.31
N THR A 276 12.67 -2.62 -12.75
CA THR A 276 12.66 -1.24 -12.30
C THR A 276 11.45 -0.97 -11.40
N LEU A 277 11.63 -0.11 -10.39
CA LEU A 277 10.54 0.41 -9.56
C LEU A 277 9.98 1.68 -10.20
N SER A 278 8.67 1.83 -10.21
CA SER A 278 7.98 2.98 -10.81
C SER A 278 7.08 3.71 -9.82
N LEU A 279 6.46 2.99 -8.89
CA LEU A 279 5.55 3.58 -7.90
C LEU A 279 5.81 3.02 -6.51
N ASN A 280 5.74 3.93 -5.51
CA ASN A 280 5.65 3.61 -4.09
C ASN A 280 4.34 4.19 -3.55
N THR A 281 3.37 3.33 -3.25
CA THR A 281 2.00 3.73 -2.91
C THR A 281 1.54 3.08 -1.60
N ALA A 282 0.45 3.56 -1.05
CA ALA A 282 -0.15 2.99 0.15
C ALA A 282 -0.56 1.50 0.00
N CYS A 283 -0.76 1.01 -1.23
CA CYS A 283 -1.12 -0.38 -1.53
C CYS A 283 0.08 -1.24 -1.97
N GLY A 284 1.30 -0.70 -1.96
CA GLY A 284 2.49 -1.46 -2.35
C GLY A 284 3.45 -0.71 -3.24
N VAL A 285 4.49 -1.43 -3.64
CA VAL A 285 5.50 -1.01 -4.61
C VAL A 285 5.22 -1.71 -5.94
N TYR A 286 5.33 -0.96 -7.03
CA TYR A 286 5.07 -1.45 -8.39
C TYR A 286 6.18 -1.07 -9.33
N GLY A 287 6.33 -1.86 -10.36
CA GLY A 287 7.34 -1.64 -11.38
C GLY A 287 7.23 -2.63 -12.53
N PHE A 288 8.26 -2.72 -13.34
CA PHE A 288 8.31 -3.58 -14.52
C PHE A 288 9.46 -4.57 -14.39
N LEU A 289 9.16 -5.87 -14.56
CA LEU A 289 10.17 -6.91 -14.61
C LEU A 289 10.84 -6.97 -15.99
N ASN A 290 12.14 -7.22 -16.00
CA ASN A 290 12.90 -7.50 -17.22
C ASN A 290 12.40 -8.80 -17.86
N ASN A 291 12.26 -9.85 -17.03
CA ASN A 291 11.78 -11.17 -17.43
C ASN A 291 10.84 -11.76 -16.37
N ILE A 292 9.88 -12.57 -16.80
CA ILE A 292 9.01 -13.32 -15.90
C ILE A 292 9.74 -14.61 -15.53
N VAL A 293 10.03 -14.78 -14.25
CA VAL A 293 10.80 -15.94 -13.73
C VAL A 293 9.90 -16.92 -12.97
N SER A 294 8.66 -16.51 -12.59
CA SER A 294 7.75 -17.36 -11.84
C SER A 294 7.26 -18.55 -12.66
N THR A 295 7.24 -19.72 -12.03
CA THR A 295 6.73 -20.98 -12.60
C THR A 295 5.28 -21.26 -12.23
N ASN A 296 4.65 -20.39 -11.43
CA ASN A 296 3.26 -20.53 -11.02
C ASN A 296 2.31 -20.27 -12.20
N GLU A 297 1.19 -20.96 -12.20
CA GLU A 297 0.11 -20.71 -13.17
C GLU A 297 -0.62 -19.41 -12.83
N ALA A 298 -1.19 -18.77 -13.87
CA ALA A 298 -2.00 -17.58 -13.68
C ALA A 298 -3.32 -17.94 -12.98
N VAL A 299 -3.67 -17.15 -11.97
CA VAL A 299 -4.92 -17.29 -11.22
C VAL A 299 -5.77 -16.03 -11.35
N PRO A 300 -7.10 -16.14 -11.25
CA PRO A 300 -7.97 -14.98 -11.25
C PRO A 300 -7.77 -14.14 -9.99
N ILE A 301 -7.90 -12.81 -10.11
CA ILE A 301 -7.99 -11.91 -8.97
C ILE A 301 -9.43 -11.90 -8.47
N ALA A 302 -9.59 -12.07 -7.15
CA ALA A 302 -10.89 -11.96 -6.50
C ALA A 302 -11.30 -10.49 -6.34
N THR A 303 -12.57 -10.20 -6.56
CA THR A 303 -13.17 -8.94 -6.13
C THR A 303 -13.25 -8.89 -4.60
N LYS A 304 -13.38 -7.70 -4.02
CA LYS A 304 -13.52 -7.55 -2.55
C LYS A 304 -14.68 -8.38 -1.98
N GLN A 305 -15.75 -8.56 -2.76
CA GLN A 305 -16.98 -9.25 -2.35
C GLN A 305 -16.83 -10.79 -2.37
N GLU A 306 -15.88 -11.32 -3.13
CA GLU A 306 -15.61 -12.75 -3.20
C GLU A 306 -14.75 -13.23 -2.03
N VAL A 307 -14.04 -12.33 -1.34
CA VAL A 307 -13.21 -12.66 -0.19
C VAL A 307 -14.08 -13.09 0.99
N LYS A 308 -13.72 -14.22 1.62
CA LYS A 308 -14.46 -14.79 2.75
C LYS A 308 -13.56 -14.98 3.97
N THR A 309 -14.13 -14.94 5.16
CA THR A 309 -13.46 -15.46 6.35
C THR A 309 -13.31 -16.98 6.26
N GLY A 310 -12.23 -17.53 6.80
CA GLY A 310 -11.97 -18.96 6.73
C GLY A 310 -10.57 -19.30 6.21
N SER A 311 -10.39 -20.52 5.77
CA SER A 311 -9.10 -21.05 5.32
C SER A 311 -8.62 -20.38 4.04
N ALA A 312 -7.31 -20.14 3.97
CA ALA A 312 -6.59 -19.63 2.80
C ALA A 312 -5.14 -20.13 2.87
N LYS A 313 -4.34 -19.81 1.86
CA LYS A 313 -2.91 -20.10 1.84
C LYS A 313 -2.13 -18.82 1.48
N ILE A 314 -0.95 -18.65 2.05
CA ILE A 314 0.03 -17.67 1.56
C ILE A 314 1.13 -18.38 0.79
N ILE A 315 1.72 -17.67 -0.18
CA ILE A 315 2.95 -18.10 -0.84
C ILE A 315 4.07 -17.20 -0.32
N SER A 316 5.06 -17.77 0.32
CA SER A 316 6.15 -16.99 0.92
C SER A 316 7.47 -17.73 0.84
N THR A 317 8.54 -16.96 0.65
CA THR A 317 9.92 -17.47 0.70
C THR A 317 10.51 -17.13 2.07
N VAL A 318 10.78 -18.14 2.88
CA VAL A 318 11.35 -17.96 4.22
C VAL A 318 12.70 -18.68 4.41
N ASP A 319 13.12 -19.42 3.41
CA ASP A 319 14.40 -20.12 3.37
C ASP A 319 14.91 -20.25 1.93
N GLU A 320 16.03 -20.94 1.72
CA GLU A 320 16.68 -21.12 0.41
C GLU A 320 15.85 -21.95 -0.59
N LYS A 321 14.75 -22.59 -0.16
CA LYS A 321 13.91 -23.44 -1.03
C LYS A 321 13.03 -22.64 -1.98
N GLY A 322 12.98 -21.30 -1.79
CA GLY A 322 12.12 -20.42 -2.57
C GLY A 322 10.66 -20.41 -2.07
N PRO A 323 9.71 -19.94 -2.92
CA PRO A 323 8.32 -19.80 -2.54
C PRO A 323 7.67 -21.12 -2.14
N GLN A 324 7.02 -21.15 -1.00
CA GLN A 324 6.26 -22.29 -0.47
C GLN A 324 4.86 -21.85 -0.05
N TYR A 325 3.89 -22.78 -0.11
CA TYR A 325 2.54 -22.56 0.38
C TYR A 325 2.46 -22.84 1.87
N TYR A 326 1.87 -21.92 2.62
CA TYR A 326 1.61 -22.06 4.06
C TYR A 326 0.15 -21.80 4.36
N ASP A 327 -0.42 -22.56 5.31
CA ASP A 327 -1.81 -22.42 5.69
C ASP A 327 -2.03 -21.19 6.59
N VAL A 328 -3.07 -20.43 6.25
CA VAL A 328 -3.52 -19.26 7.00
C VAL A 328 -5.04 -19.25 7.13
N ARG A 329 -5.56 -18.44 8.02
CA ARG A 329 -6.98 -18.18 8.17
C ARG A 329 -7.27 -16.68 8.04
N ILE A 330 -8.26 -16.33 7.23
CA ILE A 330 -8.82 -14.98 7.21
C ILE A 330 -9.75 -14.86 8.42
N VAL A 331 -9.32 -14.09 9.42
CA VAL A 331 -10.04 -13.92 10.68
C VAL A 331 -11.14 -12.88 10.55
N ARG A 332 -10.84 -11.79 9.84
CA ARG A 332 -11.75 -10.66 9.70
C ARG A 332 -11.51 -9.92 8.39
N ILE A 333 -12.59 -9.44 7.78
CA ILE A 333 -12.59 -8.57 6.62
C ILE A 333 -13.05 -7.18 7.09
N CYS A 334 -12.28 -6.17 6.72
CA CYS A 334 -12.55 -4.76 7.02
C CYS A 334 -12.89 -4.07 5.70
N ASN A 335 -14.18 -3.87 5.44
CA ASN A 335 -14.67 -3.24 4.19
C ASN A 335 -14.53 -1.70 4.21
N ASN A 336 -13.68 -1.17 5.09
CA ASN A 336 -13.47 0.27 5.18
C ASN A 336 -12.44 0.72 4.14
N ASP A 337 -12.88 1.46 3.13
CA ASP A 337 -12.02 2.01 2.06
C ASP A 337 -11.05 3.09 2.57
N SER A 338 -11.18 3.55 3.82
CA SER A 338 -10.27 4.53 4.43
C SER A 338 -8.85 3.99 4.70
N SER A 339 -8.66 2.65 4.70
CA SER A 339 -7.34 2.02 4.88
C SER A 339 -6.98 1.20 3.66
N SER A 340 -6.07 1.71 2.85
CA SER A 340 -5.64 1.05 1.61
C SER A 340 -4.87 -0.25 1.81
N SER A 341 -4.21 -0.46 2.97
CA SER A 341 -3.32 -1.63 3.21
C SER A 341 -3.73 -2.53 4.39
N LYS A 342 -4.88 -2.28 5.05
CA LYS A 342 -5.35 -3.01 6.25
C LYS A 342 -6.79 -3.48 6.08
N ASN A 343 -7.04 -4.23 5.00
CA ASN A 343 -8.38 -4.65 4.60
C ASN A 343 -8.80 -5.99 5.23
N MET A 344 -7.84 -6.81 5.63
CA MET A 344 -8.08 -8.11 6.25
C MET A 344 -7.20 -8.29 7.48
N ILE A 345 -7.67 -9.09 8.44
CA ILE A 345 -6.84 -9.65 9.51
C ILE A 345 -6.67 -11.13 9.18
N ILE A 346 -5.42 -11.56 9.13
CA ILE A 346 -5.03 -12.95 8.88
C ILE A 346 -4.34 -13.54 10.10
N GLU A 347 -4.40 -14.86 10.23
CA GLU A 347 -3.71 -15.65 11.24
C GLU A 347 -2.97 -16.80 10.57
N ILE A 348 -1.68 -16.94 10.87
CA ILE A 348 -0.89 -18.11 10.43
C ILE A 348 -1.36 -19.33 11.22
N THR A 349 -1.72 -20.40 10.51
CA THR A 349 -2.15 -21.68 11.10
C THR A 349 -1.16 -22.78 10.79
N ASP A 350 -0.21 -22.55 9.88
CA ASP A 350 0.83 -23.49 9.50
C ASP A 350 1.88 -23.62 10.61
N SER A 351 1.96 -24.82 11.22
CA SER A 351 2.90 -25.09 12.32
C SER A 351 4.36 -25.01 11.88
N SER A 352 4.67 -25.39 10.64
CA SER A 352 6.04 -25.37 10.12
C SER A 352 6.54 -23.94 9.92
N LEU A 353 5.68 -23.04 9.47
CA LEU A 353 6.00 -21.62 9.34
C LEU A 353 6.19 -20.98 10.72
N ILE A 354 5.28 -21.26 11.67
CA ILE A 354 5.39 -20.73 13.04
C ILE A 354 6.69 -21.23 13.70
N GLU A 355 7.03 -22.50 13.52
CA GLU A 355 8.28 -23.05 14.06
C GLU A 355 9.50 -22.34 13.46
N LYS A 356 9.50 -22.03 12.15
CA LYS A 356 10.62 -21.36 11.47
C LYS A 356 10.74 -19.88 11.82
N THR A 357 9.65 -19.16 11.73
CA THR A 357 9.66 -17.68 11.75
C THR A 357 9.04 -17.06 13.00
N GLY A 358 8.34 -17.84 13.82
CA GLY A 358 7.57 -17.33 14.97
C GLY A 358 6.26 -16.64 14.57
N GLY A 359 5.93 -16.56 13.27
CA GLY A 359 4.77 -15.89 12.71
C GLY A 359 5.11 -15.07 11.47
N ILE A 360 4.41 -13.97 11.27
CA ILE A 360 4.69 -13.02 10.18
C ILE A 360 5.92 -12.17 10.58
N ILE A 361 6.92 -12.13 9.70
CA ILE A 361 8.17 -11.38 9.92
C ILE A 361 8.42 -10.37 8.79
N GLN A 362 9.28 -9.39 9.01
CA GLN A 362 9.68 -8.43 7.99
C GLN A 362 10.29 -9.16 6.79
N GLY A 363 9.97 -8.70 5.59
CA GLY A 363 10.28 -9.37 4.32
C GLY A 363 9.17 -10.27 3.78
N MET A 364 8.26 -10.79 4.63
CA MET A 364 7.05 -11.50 4.19
C MET A 364 5.95 -10.55 3.66
N SER A 365 6.09 -9.24 3.85
CA SER A 365 5.18 -8.24 3.27
C SER A 365 5.15 -8.39 1.76
N GLY A 366 3.95 -8.52 1.19
CA GLY A 366 3.71 -8.84 -0.22
C GLY A 366 3.43 -10.32 -0.50
N SER A 367 3.61 -11.23 0.47
CA SER A 367 3.25 -12.64 0.25
C SER A 367 1.82 -12.77 -0.23
N PRO A 368 1.56 -13.32 -1.45
CA PRO A 368 0.22 -13.43 -2.00
C PRO A 368 -0.64 -14.39 -1.18
N ILE A 369 -1.92 -14.07 -1.06
CA ILE A 369 -2.92 -14.86 -0.34
C ILE A 369 -3.88 -15.46 -1.35
N ILE A 370 -3.97 -16.78 -1.34
CA ILE A 370 -4.82 -17.56 -2.24
C ILE A 370 -5.98 -18.17 -1.44
N GLN A 371 -7.20 -17.96 -1.91
CA GLN A 371 -8.43 -18.56 -1.39
C GLN A 371 -9.28 -19.04 -2.56
N ASP A 372 -9.80 -20.26 -2.49
CA ASP A 372 -10.66 -20.86 -3.52
C ASP A 372 -10.08 -20.77 -4.95
N GLY A 373 -8.73 -20.87 -5.09
CA GLY A 373 -8.02 -20.76 -6.37
C GLY A 373 -7.84 -19.34 -6.91
N MET A 374 -8.22 -18.31 -6.16
CA MET A 374 -8.11 -16.90 -6.55
C MET A 374 -7.09 -16.16 -5.68
N LEU A 375 -6.40 -15.18 -6.26
CA LEU A 375 -5.60 -14.22 -5.51
C LEU A 375 -6.53 -13.21 -4.83
N ILE A 376 -6.62 -13.27 -3.49
CA ILE A 376 -7.49 -12.40 -2.70
C ILE A 376 -6.77 -11.18 -2.13
N GLY A 377 -5.44 -11.24 -1.99
CA GLY A 377 -4.68 -10.16 -1.37
C GLY A 377 -3.22 -10.49 -1.12
N ALA A 378 -2.60 -9.66 -0.31
CA ALA A 378 -1.21 -9.81 0.12
C ALA A 378 -1.03 -9.49 1.61
N VAL A 379 -0.13 -10.18 2.27
CA VAL A 379 0.30 -9.88 3.65
C VAL A 379 0.93 -8.50 3.69
N THR A 380 0.64 -7.69 4.72
CA THR A 380 1.21 -6.33 4.84
C THR A 380 1.97 -6.11 6.14
N HIS A 381 1.29 -6.05 7.27
CA HIS A 381 1.88 -5.69 8.56
C HIS A 381 1.61 -6.77 9.60
N VAL A 382 2.62 -7.07 10.42
CA VAL A 382 2.49 -7.97 11.57
C VAL A 382 1.94 -7.23 12.79
N PHE A 383 1.26 -7.94 13.68
CA PHE A 383 0.94 -7.44 15.02
C PHE A 383 2.12 -7.69 15.94
N VAL A 384 2.77 -6.62 16.39
CA VAL A 384 4.00 -6.71 17.20
C VAL A 384 3.83 -7.59 18.46
N ASN A 385 2.65 -7.51 19.10
CA ASN A 385 2.36 -8.29 20.32
C ASN A 385 1.71 -9.66 20.03
N ASP A 386 1.45 -9.99 18.77
CA ASP A 386 0.87 -11.28 18.35
C ASP A 386 1.35 -11.62 16.93
N PRO A 387 2.62 -12.08 16.78
CA PRO A 387 3.25 -12.26 15.46
C PRO A 387 2.57 -13.27 14.55
N ILE A 388 1.75 -14.18 15.10
CA ILE A 388 0.97 -15.11 14.25
C ILE A 388 -0.17 -14.42 13.51
N ARG A 389 -0.50 -13.17 13.88
CA ARG A 389 -1.53 -12.36 13.22
C ARG A 389 -0.95 -11.13 12.56
N GLY A 390 -1.66 -10.67 11.53
CA GLY A 390 -1.31 -9.45 10.83
C GLY A 390 -2.41 -8.94 9.93
N TYR A 391 -2.13 -7.84 9.28
CA TYR A 391 -2.98 -7.26 8.27
C TYR A 391 -2.64 -7.77 6.88
N ALA A 392 -3.63 -7.68 5.99
CA ALA A 392 -3.46 -7.89 4.55
C ALA A 392 -4.28 -6.87 3.75
N VAL A 393 -3.81 -6.60 2.54
CA VAL A 393 -4.47 -5.75 1.54
C VAL A 393 -5.27 -6.61 0.56
N PHE A 394 -6.37 -6.09 0.01
CA PHE A 394 -7.07 -6.74 -1.10
C PHE A 394 -6.25 -6.70 -2.40
N ALA A 395 -6.25 -7.81 -3.14
CA ALA A 395 -5.65 -7.87 -4.48
C ALA A 395 -6.30 -6.90 -5.46
N ASP A 396 -7.60 -6.67 -5.35
CA ASP A 396 -8.35 -5.67 -6.12
C ASP A 396 -7.80 -4.23 -5.96
N ASN A 397 -7.39 -3.85 -4.74
CA ASN A 397 -6.74 -2.55 -4.51
C ASN A 397 -5.38 -2.46 -5.19
N MET A 398 -4.61 -3.55 -5.16
CA MET A 398 -3.30 -3.63 -5.80
C MET A 398 -3.42 -3.64 -7.33
N LEU A 399 -4.42 -4.35 -7.86
CA LEU A 399 -4.69 -4.42 -9.30
C LEU A 399 -4.95 -3.04 -9.90
N LYS A 400 -5.79 -2.23 -9.27
CA LYS A 400 -6.09 -0.86 -9.73
C LYS A 400 -4.84 -0.01 -9.93
N VAL A 401 -3.88 -0.10 -8.99
CA VAL A 401 -2.61 0.63 -9.10
C VAL A 401 -1.76 0.08 -10.25
N SER A 402 -1.71 -1.24 -10.40
CA SER A 402 -0.99 -1.91 -11.48
C SER A 402 -1.54 -1.53 -12.87
N GLU A 403 -2.85 -1.49 -13.02
CA GLU A 403 -3.52 -1.09 -14.26
C GLU A 403 -3.30 0.38 -14.60
N ALA A 404 -3.37 1.26 -13.60
CA ALA A 404 -3.08 2.69 -13.77
C ALA A 404 -1.63 2.91 -14.25
N LEU A 405 -0.66 2.22 -13.64
CA LEU A 405 0.74 2.28 -14.06
C LEU A 405 0.95 1.81 -15.50
N ASN A 406 0.29 0.70 -15.88
CA ASN A 406 0.40 0.19 -17.24
C ASN A 406 -0.23 1.15 -18.27
N ALA A 407 -1.37 1.76 -17.93
CA ALA A 407 -2.04 2.73 -18.80
C ALA A 407 -1.15 3.98 -19.02
N GLU A 408 -0.52 4.51 -17.98
CA GLU A 408 0.41 5.63 -18.05
C GLU A 408 1.58 5.33 -19.00
N ARG A 409 2.23 4.16 -18.84
CA ARG A 409 3.31 3.72 -19.73
C ARG A 409 2.88 3.59 -21.18
N LEU A 410 1.63 3.13 -21.46
CA LEU A 410 1.13 3.01 -22.82
C LEU A 410 0.92 4.39 -23.45
N LEU A 411 0.47 5.37 -22.68
CA LEU A 411 0.32 6.75 -23.15
C LEU A 411 1.68 7.40 -23.45
N GLU A 412 2.68 7.21 -22.60
CA GLU A 412 4.05 7.69 -22.82
C GLU A 412 4.70 7.10 -24.10
N LYS A 413 4.42 5.83 -24.42
CA LYS A 413 4.93 5.20 -25.64
C LYS A 413 4.21 5.63 -26.92
N ALA A 414 3.02 6.19 -26.79
CA ALA A 414 2.19 6.66 -27.91
C ALA A 414 2.42 8.15 -28.24
N SER A 415 3.05 8.90 -27.35
CA SER A 415 3.45 10.31 -27.50
C SER A 415 4.87 10.43 -28.06
#